data_a04d66965b82e46b4eecca09ae5de984
#
_entry.id   a04d66965b82e46b4eecca09ae5de984
#
_cell.length_a   1.000
_cell.length_b   1.000
_cell.length_c   1.000
_cell.angle_alpha   90.00
_cell.angle_beta   90.00
_cell.angle_gamma   90.00
#
_symmetry.space_group_name_H-M   'P 1'
#
loop_
_entity.id
_entity.type
_entity.pdbx_description
1 polymer ?
#
loop_
_entity_poly.entity_id
_entity_poly.type
_entity_poly.pdbx_seq_one_letter_code
_entity_poly.pdbx_strand_id
1 'polypeptide(L)'
;MSTPRTRMDDLTVERVLRVVEAIPPGRVAAYGEIGAIVGVGPRLVGRILREWGSSVPWWRVTNHQGDHPLLERALPHWRAEGIVVAPSGRGCRMAEFGADLTTLREAARPRLEQLTEPSAPESAGPHAAGRSSRK
;
A
#
# COMPACT_ATOMS: atom_id res chain seq x y z
N MET A 1 -2.79 -4.88 27.99
CA MET A 1 -3.15 -4.73 27.61
C MET A 1 -3.52 -4.10 26.53
N SER A 2 -3.79 -3.35 26.11
CA SER A 2 -3.95 -2.60 24.94
C SER A 2 -4.25 -3.37 23.72
N THR A 3 -4.67 -4.50 23.90
CA THR A 3 -4.80 -5.37 22.78
C THR A 3 -5.84 -4.98 21.77
N PRO A 4 -7.02 -4.43 22.09
CA PRO A 4 -7.98 -4.06 21.06
C PRO A 4 -7.41 -3.01 20.10
N ARG A 5 -6.71 -2.05 20.66
CA ARG A 5 -6.13 -1.02 19.85
C ARG A 5 -5.02 -1.57 18.97
N THR A 6 -4.21 -2.47 19.51
CA THR A 6 -3.16 -3.09 18.74
C THR A 6 -3.73 -3.87 17.57
N ARG A 7 -4.83 -4.55 17.79
CA ARG A 7 -5.45 -5.32 16.73
C ARG A 7 -5.96 -4.45 15.61
N MET A 8 -6.57 -3.30 15.94
CA MET A 8 -7.01 -2.38 14.92
C MET A 8 -5.82 -1.81 14.15
N ASP A 9 -4.76 -1.49 14.86
CA ASP A 9 -3.56 -0.98 14.22
C ASP A 9 -2.96 -2.02 13.30
N ASP A 10 -2.97 -3.28 13.71
CA ASP A 10 -2.45 -4.34 12.86
C ASP A 10 -3.24 -4.46 11.56
N LEU A 11 -4.55 -4.38 11.61
CA LEU A 11 -5.35 -4.46 10.40
C LEU A 11 -5.09 -3.24 9.51
N THR A 12 -4.98 -2.06 10.10
CA THR A 12 -4.67 -0.87 9.33
C THR A 12 -3.31 -0.99 8.66
N VAL A 13 -2.32 -1.49 9.39
CA VAL A 13 -0.99 -1.72 8.83
C VAL A 13 -1.08 -2.65 7.63
N GLU A 14 -1.78 -3.77 7.79
CA GLU A 14 -1.89 -4.72 6.70
C GLU A 14 -2.60 -4.11 5.48
N ARG A 15 -3.63 -3.31 5.71
CA ARG A 15 -4.32 -2.68 4.60
C ARG A 15 -3.41 -1.74 3.81
N VAL A 16 -2.63 -0.94 4.52
CA VAL A 16 -1.70 -0.03 3.85
C VAL A 16 -0.68 -0.83 3.05
N LEU A 17 -0.12 -1.87 3.64
CA LEU A 17 0.89 -2.67 2.95
C LEU A 17 0.32 -3.35 1.71
N ARG A 18 -0.93 -3.84 1.79
CA ARG A 18 -1.55 -4.48 0.61
C ARG A 18 -1.77 -3.48 -0.52
N VAL A 19 -2.14 -2.24 -0.20
CA VAL A 19 -2.30 -1.23 -1.24
C VAL A 19 -0.95 -0.91 -1.89
N VAL A 20 0.10 -0.79 -1.09
CA VAL A 20 1.43 -0.53 -1.63
C VAL A 20 1.86 -1.64 -2.58
N GLU A 21 1.58 -2.88 -2.23
CA GLU A 21 1.90 -4.01 -3.10
C GLU A 21 1.18 -3.95 -4.44
N ALA A 22 0.03 -3.29 -4.48
CA ALA A 22 -0.75 -3.20 -5.70
C ALA A 22 -0.22 -2.14 -6.67
N ILE A 23 0.70 -1.27 -6.23
CA ILE A 23 1.29 -0.27 -7.12
C ILE A 23 2.18 -0.99 -8.13
N PRO A 24 1.92 -0.84 -9.44
CA PRO A 24 2.73 -1.56 -10.42
C PRO A 24 4.15 -1.01 -10.53
N PRO A 25 5.09 -1.82 -10.96
CA PRO A 25 6.44 -1.35 -11.21
C PRO A 25 6.45 -0.19 -12.19
N GLY A 26 7.29 0.81 -11.94
CA GLY A 26 7.38 1.97 -12.81
C GLY A 26 6.39 3.06 -12.48
N ARG A 27 5.59 2.87 -11.43
CA ARG A 27 4.63 3.88 -10.98
C ARG A 27 4.85 4.20 -9.53
N VAL A 28 4.37 5.38 -9.12
CA VAL A 28 4.40 5.78 -7.72
C VAL A 28 3.01 6.26 -7.31
N ALA A 29 2.73 6.18 -6.03
CA ALA A 29 1.49 6.71 -5.46
C ALA A 29 1.84 7.58 -4.26
N ALA A 30 1.05 8.61 -4.03
CA ALA A 30 1.29 9.50 -2.90
C ALA A 30 0.73 8.91 -1.63
N TYR A 31 1.33 9.29 -0.49
CA TYR A 31 0.83 8.87 0.82
C TYR A 31 -0.66 9.13 0.96
N GLY A 32 -1.10 10.30 0.50
CA GLY A 32 -2.53 10.65 0.61
C GLY A 32 -3.43 9.80 -0.25
N GLU A 33 -2.92 9.34 -1.39
CA GLU A 33 -3.70 8.47 -2.27
C GLU A 33 -3.88 7.10 -1.65
N ILE A 34 -2.82 6.56 -1.06
CA ILE A 34 -2.93 5.30 -0.35
C ILE A 34 -3.86 5.44 0.84
N GLY A 35 -3.72 6.55 1.58
CA GLY A 35 -4.60 6.82 2.71
C GLY A 35 -6.05 6.92 2.30
N ALA A 36 -6.35 7.52 1.15
CA ALA A 36 -7.73 7.63 0.67
C ALA A 36 -8.33 6.27 0.39
N ILE A 37 -7.53 5.33 -0.10
CA ILE A 37 -8.03 3.98 -0.38
C ILE A 37 -8.31 3.23 0.92
N VAL A 38 -7.44 3.39 1.91
CA VAL A 38 -7.55 2.66 3.17
C VAL A 38 -8.49 3.35 4.15
N GLY A 39 -8.60 4.68 4.07
CA GLY A 39 -9.42 5.45 4.99
C GLY A 39 -8.62 6.08 6.12
N VAL A 40 -7.34 6.38 5.89
CA VAL A 40 -6.48 7.01 6.89
C VAL A 40 -5.74 8.17 6.27
N GLY A 41 -5.12 9.00 7.11
CA GLY A 41 -4.37 10.14 6.62
C GLY A 41 -2.98 9.78 6.12
N PRO A 42 -2.36 10.71 5.36
CA PRO A 42 -1.04 10.44 4.78
C PRO A 42 0.06 10.28 5.82
N ARG A 43 -0.03 10.96 6.95
CA ARG A 43 0.99 10.81 7.99
C ARG A 43 1.05 9.40 8.52
N LEU A 44 -0.12 8.80 8.73
CA LEU A 44 -0.15 7.44 9.23
C LEU A 44 0.41 6.47 8.20
N VAL A 45 0.10 6.69 6.92
CA VAL A 45 0.69 5.87 5.85
C VAL A 45 2.21 5.96 5.91
N GLY A 46 2.76 7.17 6.02
CA GLY A 46 4.21 7.34 6.08
C GLY A 46 4.82 6.64 7.28
N ARG A 47 4.17 6.74 8.43
CA ARG A 47 4.66 6.08 9.63
C ARG A 47 4.64 4.56 9.49
N ILE A 48 3.56 4.03 8.92
CA ILE A 48 3.45 2.58 8.72
C ILE A 48 4.58 2.10 7.80
N LEU A 49 4.84 2.83 6.72
CA LEU A 49 5.90 2.41 5.82
C LEU A 49 7.27 2.49 6.48
N ARG A 50 7.48 3.49 7.32
CA ARG A 50 8.74 3.62 8.03
C ARG A 50 8.97 2.44 8.96
N GLU A 51 7.93 1.97 9.60
CA GLU A 51 8.04 0.93 10.62
C GLU A 51 7.86 -0.48 10.06
N TRP A 52 7.05 -0.65 9.03
CA TRP A 52 6.64 -1.97 8.56
C TRP A 52 6.85 -2.19 7.07
N GLY A 53 7.40 -1.21 6.37
CA GLY A 53 7.37 -1.22 4.91
C GLY A 53 8.50 -1.98 4.23
N SER A 54 9.43 -2.58 4.96
CA SER A 54 10.62 -3.15 4.33
C SER A 54 10.30 -4.33 3.41
N SER A 55 9.14 -4.97 3.60
CA SER A 55 8.78 -6.14 2.79
C SER A 55 7.95 -5.81 1.57
N VAL A 56 7.60 -4.54 1.38
CA VAL A 56 6.77 -4.13 0.25
C VAL A 56 7.55 -3.11 -0.58
N PRO A 57 7.09 -2.79 -1.80
CA PRO A 57 7.83 -1.82 -2.63
C PRO A 57 7.65 -0.39 -2.15
N TRP A 58 8.23 -0.08 -1.02
CA TRP A 58 8.14 1.21 -0.36
C TRP A 58 8.65 2.36 -1.24
N TRP A 59 9.56 2.07 -2.17
CA TRP A 59 10.11 3.10 -3.04
C TRP A 59 9.07 3.64 -4.02
N ARG A 60 7.92 3.00 -4.14
CA ARG A 60 6.83 3.45 -5.02
C ARG A 60 5.86 4.38 -4.31
N VAL A 61 6.20 4.84 -3.10
CA VAL A 61 5.34 5.75 -2.35
C VAL A 61 6.08 7.05 -2.12
N THR A 62 5.46 8.17 -2.51
CA THR A 62 6.06 9.50 -2.44
C THR A 62 5.07 10.46 -1.79
N ASN A 63 5.48 11.72 -1.62
CA ASN A 63 4.49 12.73 -1.27
C ASN A 63 3.74 13.14 -2.53
N HIS A 64 2.80 14.07 -2.40
CA HIS A 64 1.94 14.45 -3.53
C HIS A 64 2.71 15.15 -4.65
N GLN A 65 3.92 15.63 -4.38
CA GLN A 65 4.76 16.25 -5.38
C GLN A 65 5.66 15.25 -6.10
N GLY A 66 5.69 14.00 -5.64
CA GLY A 66 6.56 12.99 -6.20
C GLY A 66 7.90 12.87 -5.51
N ASP A 67 8.11 13.61 -4.42
CA ASP A 67 9.37 13.56 -3.69
C ASP A 67 9.41 12.37 -2.76
N HIS A 68 10.58 11.78 -2.63
CA HIS A 68 10.76 10.62 -1.75
C HIS A 68 11.71 10.98 -0.62
N PRO A 69 11.32 10.74 0.64
CA PRO A 69 12.16 11.10 1.78
C PRO A 69 13.46 10.31 1.85
N LEU A 70 13.50 9.14 1.24
CA LEU A 70 14.69 8.30 1.21
C LEU A 70 15.13 8.09 -0.24
N LEU A 71 15.26 9.18 -0.99
CA LEU A 71 15.50 9.10 -2.41
C LEU A 71 16.76 8.29 -2.74
N GLU A 72 17.85 8.49 -1.99
CA GLU A 72 19.08 7.76 -2.27
C GLU A 72 18.86 6.26 -2.22
N ARG A 73 18.06 5.80 -1.26
CA ARG A 73 17.77 4.39 -1.14
C ARG A 73 16.82 3.91 -2.21
N ALA A 74 15.91 4.78 -2.64
CA ALA A 74 14.93 4.43 -3.65
C ALA A 74 15.53 4.36 -5.05
N LEU A 75 16.60 5.12 -5.30
CA LEU A 75 17.14 5.27 -6.65
C LEU A 75 17.48 3.95 -7.35
N PRO A 76 18.14 2.98 -6.72
CA PRO A 76 18.39 1.73 -7.43
C PRO A 76 17.13 1.05 -7.90
N HIS A 77 16.08 1.09 -7.08
CA HIS A 77 14.79 0.52 -7.46
C HIS A 77 14.15 1.32 -8.58
N TRP A 78 14.20 2.66 -8.47
CA TRP A 78 13.63 3.53 -9.48
C TRP A 78 14.30 3.31 -10.83
N ARG A 79 15.63 3.20 -10.83
CA ARG A 79 16.36 2.97 -12.08
C ARG A 79 15.96 1.66 -12.72
N ALA A 80 15.81 0.62 -11.89
CA ALA A 80 15.41 -0.68 -12.42
C ALA A 80 14.00 -0.64 -13.02
N GLU A 81 13.14 0.28 -12.54
CA GLU A 81 11.76 0.35 -13.00
C GLU A 81 11.53 1.48 -14.02
N GLY A 82 12.57 2.24 -14.32
CA GLY A 82 12.43 3.32 -15.30
C GLY A 82 11.83 4.60 -14.75
N ILE A 83 11.77 4.77 -13.45
CA ILE A 83 11.29 6.01 -12.84
C ILE A 83 12.44 7.01 -12.84
N VAL A 84 12.21 8.18 -13.46
CA VAL A 84 13.24 9.17 -13.70
C VAL A 84 13.11 10.32 -12.70
N VAL A 85 14.23 10.73 -12.12
CA VAL A 85 14.24 11.86 -11.19
C VAL A 85 13.99 13.15 -11.96
N ALA A 86 13.10 13.96 -11.42
CA ALA A 86 12.76 15.25 -12.01
C ALA A 86 13.91 16.25 -11.81
N PRO A 87 13.89 17.38 -12.55
CA PRO A 87 14.94 18.39 -12.39
C PRO A 87 15.10 18.93 -10.98
N SER A 88 14.06 18.84 -10.13
CA SER A 88 14.18 19.26 -8.75
C SER A 88 15.20 18.44 -7.98
N GLY A 89 15.48 17.21 -8.41
CA GLY A 89 16.40 16.33 -7.71
C GLY A 89 15.84 15.70 -6.47
N ARG A 90 14.56 15.90 -6.17
CA ARG A 90 13.95 15.37 -4.94
C ARG A 90 13.00 14.22 -5.17
N GLY A 91 12.58 14.00 -6.41
CA GLY A 91 11.62 12.96 -6.71
C GLY A 91 11.31 12.90 -8.18
N CYS A 92 10.18 12.34 -8.54
CA CYS A 92 9.76 12.18 -9.93
C CYS A 92 8.56 13.08 -10.21
N ARG A 93 8.20 13.16 -11.51
CA ARG A 93 7.01 13.91 -11.89
C ARG A 93 5.79 13.03 -11.76
N MET A 94 4.86 13.45 -10.91
CA MET A 94 3.63 12.67 -10.69
C MET A 94 2.79 12.59 -11.97
N ALA A 95 2.83 13.63 -12.81
CA ALA A 95 2.08 13.60 -14.07
C ALA A 95 2.56 12.48 -14.97
N GLU A 96 3.83 12.11 -14.84
CA GLU A 96 4.41 11.08 -15.70
C GLU A 96 4.41 9.71 -15.07
N PHE A 97 4.70 9.63 -13.78
CA PHE A 97 4.91 8.35 -13.11
C PHE A 97 3.85 8.01 -12.07
N GLY A 98 2.93 8.92 -11.80
CA GLY A 98 1.89 8.64 -10.81
C GLY A 98 0.94 7.55 -11.28
N ALA A 99 0.59 6.65 -10.37
CA ALA A 99 -0.41 5.63 -10.65
C ALA A 99 -1.78 6.28 -10.70
N ASP A 100 -2.63 5.79 -11.59
CA ASP A 100 -4.01 6.25 -11.63
C ASP A 100 -4.74 5.76 -10.38
N LEU A 101 -5.38 6.67 -9.66
CA LEU A 101 -5.98 6.32 -8.37
C LEU A 101 -7.09 5.28 -8.53
N THR A 102 -7.93 5.43 -9.54
CA THR A 102 -9.01 4.47 -9.76
C THR A 102 -8.45 3.09 -10.07
N THR A 103 -7.44 3.03 -10.92
CA THR A 103 -6.81 1.77 -11.27
C THR A 103 -6.16 1.13 -10.05
N LEU A 104 -5.48 1.94 -9.24
CA LEU A 104 -4.84 1.43 -8.03
C LEU A 104 -5.88 0.90 -7.05
N ARG A 105 -6.97 1.64 -6.88
CA ARG A 105 -8.04 1.22 -5.97
C ARG A 105 -8.62 -0.13 -6.40
N GLU A 106 -8.80 -0.30 -7.70
CA GLU A 106 -9.34 -1.57 -8.20
C GLU A 106 -8.33 -2.70 -8.07
N ALA A 107 -7.05 -2.41 -8.31
CA ALA A 107 -6.03 -3.43 -8.15
C ALA A 107 -5.88 -3.87 -6.70
N ALA A 108 -6.09 -2.95 -5.77
CA ALA A 108 -5.96 -3.26 -4.34
C ALA A 108 -7.18 -3.96 -3.77
N ARG A 109 -8.33 -3.82 -4.42
CA ARG A 109 -9.59 -4.32 -3.85
C ARG A 109 -9.55 -5.79 -3.43
N PRO A 110 -9.13 -6.73 -4.30
CA PRO A 110 -9.14 -8.13 -3.88
C PRO A 110 -8.18 -8.39 -2.73
N ARG A 111 -7.07 -7.68 -2.66
CA ARG A 111 -6.14 -7.84 -1.54
C ARG A 111 -6.75 -7.36 -0.24
N LEU A 112 -7.50 -6.26 -0.30
CA LEU A 112 -8.15 -5.72 0.89
C LEU A 112 -9.31 -6.60 1.33
N GLU A 113 -10.04 -7.15 0.39
CA GLU A 113 -11.15 -8.03 0.70
C GLU A 113 -10.67 -9.29 1.42
N GLN A 114 -9.52 -9.80 1.05
CA GLN A 114 -8.97 -10.95 1.74
C GLN A 114 -8.67 -10.66 3.19
N LEU A 115 -8.29 -9.45 3.51
CA LEU A 115 -8.01 -9.09 4.89
C LEU A 115 -9.26 -8.97 5.73
N THR A 116 -10.34 -8.48 5.13
CA THR A 116 -11.56 -8.25 5.89
C THR A 116 -12.46 -9.47 5.93
N GLU A 117 -12.13 -10.51 5.14
CA GLU A 117 -12.94 -11.66 5.16
C GLU A 117 -12.70 -12.39 6.38
N PRO A 118 -13.53 -12.56 7.14
CA PRO A 118 -13.25 -13.10 8.43
C PRO A 118 -13.04 -14.55 8.44
N SER A 119 -12.79 -14.39 8.58
CA SER A 119 -12.73 -15.25 8.68
C SER A 119 -13.61 -16.01 9.01
N ALA A 120 -14.01 -15.83 8.85
CA ALA A 120 -14.69 -16.27 8.90
C ALA A 120 -14.98 -17.05 9.15
N PRO A 121 -15.26 -17.36 9.18
CA PRO A 121 -15.55 -17.96 9.54
C PRO A 121 -15.39 -18.83 9.85
N GLU A 122 -15.08 -18.71 9.81
CA GLU A 122 -14.87 -19.38 9.94
C GLU A 122 -15.19 -20.11 10.30
N SER A 123 -15.56 -20.05 10.28
CA SER A 123 -15.82 -20.62 10.52
C SER A 123 -16.09 -21.42 10.62
N ALA A 124 -16.25 -21.38 10.46
CA ALA A 124 -16.42 -22.08 10.40
C ALA A 124 -16.46 -22.90 10.25
N GLY A 125 -16.32 -22.68 10.03
CA GLY A 125 -16.18 -23.38 9.64
C GLY A 125 -16.25 -23.92 9.19
N PRO A 126 -16.30 -24.27 8.98
CA PRO A 126 -16.20 -24.77 8.32
C PRO A 126 -16.26 -25.01 7.73
N HIS A 127 -16.22 -24.92 7.24
CA HIS A 127 -16.03 -25.17 6.49
C HIS A 127 -16.22 -25.25 5.98
N ALA A 128 -16.63 -25.25 6.10
CA ALA A 128 -16.69 -25.52 5.55
C ALA A 128 -16.99 -25.58 4.95
N ALA A 129 -17.30 -25.58 4.75
CA ALA A 129 -17.38 -25.71 4.06
C ALA A 129 -17.43 -25.43 3.43
N GLY A 130 -17.58 -25.16 3.12
CA GLY A 130 -17.25 -25.07 2.52
C GLY A 130 -17.25 -24.65 1.98
N ARG A 131 -17.24 -24.46 1.67
CA ARG A 131 -16.77 -24.38 1.11
C ARG A 131 -16.91 -24.20 0.53
N SER A 132 -17.35 -24.03 0.65
CA SER A 132 -17.19 -24.11 0.11
C SER A 132 -17.37 -23.78 -0.43
N SER A 133 -17.70 -23.57 -0.48
CA SER A 133 -17.53 -23.44 -0.95
C SER A 133 -17.46 -23.06 -1.44
N ARG A 134 -17.60 -22.89 -1.55
CA ARG A 134 -17.09 -22.77 -1.86
C ARG A 134 -16.81 -22.74 -2.23
N LYS A 135 -17.25 -22.69 -2.32
CA LYS A 135 -16.70 -22.81 -2.37
C LYS A 135 -16.44 -22.83 -2.61
#